data_ed420dfc4e49922516cc39c1f14f16f0
#
_entry.id   ed420dfc4e49922516cc39c1f14f16f0
#
_cell.length_a   1.000
_cell.length_b   1.000
_cell.length_c   1.000
_cell.angle_alpha   90.00
_cell.angle_beta   90.00
_cell.angle_gamma   90.00
#
_symmetry.space_group_name_H-M   'P 1'
#
loop_
_entity.id
_entity.type
_entity.pdbx_description
1 polymer ?
#
loop_
_entity_poly.entity_id
_entity_poly.type
_entity_poly.pdbx_seq_one_letter_code
_entity_poly.pdbx_strand_id
1 'polypeptide(L)'
;LGGVARAHSEDMTAKGYFDYTGSDGSTPFSRILAKGKAFRTASETIAKQRGDVVQIYQEWMRTAAKENSLTDGTMQEAGVGISAKSKELYVTVDLCGQ
;
A
#
# COMPACT_ATOMS: atom_id res chain seq x y z
N LEU A 1 -4.70 -6.91 -3.44
CA LEU A 1 -3.54 -6.15 -2.93
C LEU A 1 -3.76 -5.48 -1.57
N GLY A 2 -5.00 -5.36 -1.13
CA GLY A 2 -5.27 -4.79 0.20
C GLY A 2 -4.55 -5.54 1.31
N GLY A 3 -4.50 -6.87 1.23
CA GLY A 3 -3.78 -7.68 2.22
C GLY A 3 -2.28 -7.44 2.22
N VAL A 4 -1.68 -7.25 1.03
CA VAL A 4 -0.24 -6.94 0.90
C VAL A 4 0.06 -5.58 1.51
N ALA A 5 -0.75 -4.58 1.17
CA ALA A 5 -0.58 -3.22 1.69
C ALA A 5 -0.75 -3.19 3.21
N ARG A 6 -1.77 -3.86 3.72
CA ARG A 6 -2.03 -3.90 5.16
C ARG A 6 -0.89 -4.59 5.92
N ALA A 7 -0.38 -5.69 5.39
CA ALA A 7 0.72 -6.40 6.03
C ALA A 7 1.96 -5.51 6.16
N HIS A 8 2.25 -4.69 5.15
CA HIS A 8 3.38 -3.77 5.23
C HIS A 8 3.14 -2.67 6.26
N SER A 9 1.94 -2.10 6.29
CA SER A 9 1.61 -1.09 7.31
C SER A 9 1.71 -1.68 8.72
N GLU A 10 1.23 -2.90 8.92
CA GLU A 10 1.33 -3.59 10.21
C GLU A 10 2.78 -3.87 10.58
N ASP A 11 3.62 -4.24 9.61
CA ASP A 11 5.04 -4.46 9.86
C ASP A 11 5.71 -3.16 10.29
N MET A 12 5.41 -2.06 9.62
CA MET A 12 5.97 -0.76 9.97
C MET A 12 5.60 -0.35 11.40
N THR A 13 4.34 -0.53 11.79
CA THR A 13 3.92 -0.17 13.14
C THR A 13 4.49 -1.11 14.19
N ALA A 14 4.53 -2.40 13.90
CA ALA A 14 5.02 -3.41 14.84
C ALA A 14 6.53 -3.31 15.08
N LYS A 15 7.30 -2.99 14.03
CA LYS A 15 8.76 -2.92 14.11
C LYS A 15 9.30 -1.52 14.29
N GLY A 16 8.44 -0.51 14.20
CA GLY A 16 8.81 0.87 14.47
C GLY A 16 9.67 1.52 13.39
N TYR A 17 9.30 1.35 12.12
CA TYR A 17 10.01 1.97 11.01
C TYR A 17 9.05 2.55 9.98
N PHE A 18 9.56 3.34 9.05
CA PHE A 18 8.77 3.91 7.96
C PHE A 18 9.63 3.89 6.70
N ASP A 19 9.47 2.86 5.89
CA ASP A 19 10.27 2.65 4.68
C ASP A 19 9.52 1.72 3.73
N TYR A 20 9.90 1.73 2.48
CA TYR A 20 9.39 0.80 1.48
C TYR A 20 9.93 -0.61 1.72
N THR A 21 11.16 -0.73 2.18
CA THR A 21 11.76 -2.04 2.47
C THR A 21 11.18 -2.59 3.77
N GLY A 22 10.68 -3.82 3.72
CA GLY A 22 10.12 -4.49 4.88
C GLY A 22 11.18 -4.92 5.89
N SER A 23 10.75 -5.25 7.11
CA SER A 23 11.65 -5.68 8.17
C SER A 23 12.41 -6.96 7.82
N ASP A 24 11.86 -7.75 6.90
CA ASP A 24 12.50 -8.98 6.40
C ASP A 24 13.34 -8.75 5.14
N GLY A 25 13.55 -7.50 4.75
CA GLY A 25 14.28 -7.16 3.52
C GLY A 25 13.43 -7.18 2.25
N SER A 26 12.13 -7.44 2.36
CA SER A 26 11.26 -7.48 1.19
C SER A 26 11.10 -6.12 0.55
N THR A 27 10.86 -6.11 -0.76
CA THR A 27 10.55 -4.90 -1.52
C THR A 27 9.07 -4.92 -1.89
N PRO A 28 8.49 -3.77 -2.30
CA PRO A 28 7.11 -3.77 -2.79
C PRO A 28 6.88 -4.81 -3.89
N PHE A 29 7.80 -4.91 -4.84
CA PHE A 29 7.68 -5.88 -5.92
C PHE A 29 7.69 -7.32 -5.39
N SER A 30 8.62 -7.64 -4.50
CA SER A 30 8.72 -9.00 -3.97
C SER A 30 7.48 -9.38 -3.16
N ARG A 31 6.90 -8.44 -2.44
CA ARG A 31 5.69 -8.70 -1.66
C ARG A 31 4.48 -8.98 -2.56
N ILE A 32 4.34 -8.22 -3.64
CA ILE A 32 3.24 -8.42 -4.59
C ILE A 32 3.42 -9.76 -5.33
N LEU A 33 4.65 -10.06 -5.75
CA LEU A 33 4.95 -11.34 -6.40
C LEU A 33 4.67 -12.52 -5.48
N ALA A 34 4.96 -12.39 -4.21
CA ALA A 34 4.74 -13.46 -3.23
C ALA A 34 3.26 -13.83 -3.09
N LYS A 35 2.35 -12.94 -3.47
CA LYS A 35 0.92 -13.22 -3.50
C LYS A 35 0.48 -13.93 -4.78
N GLY A 36 1.41 -14.24 -5.67
CA GLY A 36 1.09 -14.92 -6.92
C GLY A 36 0.50 -14.00 -7.99
N LYS A 37 0.63 -12.70 -7.83
CA LYS A 37 0.12 -11.75 -8.82
C LYS A 37 1.10 -11.59 -9.97
N ALA A 38 0.62 -11.80 -11.19
CA ALA A 38 1.39 -11.49 -12.39
C ALA A 38 1.20 -10.01 -12.71
N PHE A 39 2.30 -9.31 -12.98
CA PHE A 39 2.21 -7.90 -13.34
C PHE A 39 3.42 -7.47 -14.18
N ARG A 40 3.26 -6.39 -14.92
CA ARG A 40 4.36 -5.73 -15.64
C ARG A 40 4.83 -4.49 -14.90
N THR A 41 3.92 -3.84 -14.20
CA THR A 41 4.24 -2.63 -13.45
C THR A 41 3.68 -2.76 -12.04
N ALA A 42 4.41 -2.19 -11.09
CA ALA A 42 3.93 -2.11 -9.73
C ALA A 42 4.49 -0.85 -9.09
N SER A 43 3.75 -0.30 -8.15
CA SER A 43 4.22 0.84 -7.37
C SER A 43 3.66 0.79 -5.98
N GLU A 44 4.32 1.47 -5.07
CA GLU A 44 3.87 1.58 -3.69
C GLU A 44 4.07 3.00 -3.21
N THR A 45 3.11 3.50 -2.46
CA THR A 45 3.21 4.78 -1.76
C THR A 45 2.98 4.51 -0.29
N ILE A 46 3.77 5.13 0.56
CA ILE A 46 3.58 5.04 2.01
C ILE A 46 3.42 6.43 2.58
N ALA A 47 2.64 6.54 3.65
CA ALA A 47 2.38 7.82 4.30
C ALA A 47 2.12 7.61 5.78
N LYS A 48 2.43 8.63 6.57
CA LYS A 48 2.03 8.71 7.97
C LYS A 48 1.13 9.92 8.12
N GLN A 49 -0.01 9.74 8.77
CA GLN A 49 -0.89 10.87 9.04
C GLN A 49 -1.77 10.60 10.23
N ARG A 50 -2.34 11.68 10.78
CA ARG A 50 -3.29 11.59 11.89
C ARG A 50 -4.68 11.85 11.35
N GLY A 51 -5.67 11.21 11.96
CA GLY A 51 -7.06 11.45 11.59
C GLY A 51 -7.91 10.21 11.75
N ASP A 52 -9.08 10.26 11.16
CA ASP A 52 -10.05 9.17 11.19
C ASP A 52 -9.66 8.10 10.17
N VAL A 53 -9.53 6.87 10.62
CA VAL A 53 -9.06 5.77 9.78
C VAL A 53 -9.98 5.51 8.58
N VAL A 54 -11.29 5.61 8.78
CA VAL A 54 -12.25 5.35 7.70
C VAL A 54 -12.13 6.43 6.63
N GLN A 55 -12.06 7.69 7.06
CA GLN A 55 -11.95 8.82 6.14
C GLN A 55 -10.64 8.77 5.36
N ILE A 56 -9.54 8.48 6.03
CA ILE A 56 -8.23 8.38 5.39
C ILE A 56 -8.19 7.21 4.41
N TYR A 57 -8.76 6.07 4.78
CA TYR A 57 -8.85 4.93 3.88
C TYR A 57 -9.61 5.29 2.60
N GLN A 58 -10.74 5.97 2.74
CA GLN A 58 -11.55 6.39 1.59
C GLN A 58 -10.79 7.37 0.70
N GLU A 59 -10.06 8.31 1.29
CA GLU A 59 -9.27 9.27 0.53
C GLU A 59 -8.18 8.58 -0.28
N TRP A 60 -7.47 7.64 0.33
CA TRP A 60 -6.41 6.92 -0.37
C TRP A 60 -6.97 5.97 -1.44
N MET A 61 -8.13 5.39 -1.21
CA MET A 61 -8.79 4.58 -2.24
C MET A 61 -9.17 5.42 -3.45
N ARG A 62 -9.65 6.65 -3.24
CA ARG A 62 -9.95 7.56 -4.34
C ARG A 62 -8.67 7.95 -5.09
N THR A 63 -7.60 8.20 -4.36
CA THR A 63 -6.30 8.54 -4.96
C THR A 63 -5.78 7.37 -5.81
N ALA A 64 -5.86 6.17 -5.30
CA ALA A 64 -5.43 4.98 -6.02
C ALA A 64 -6.27 4.76 -7.29
N ALA A 65 -7.57 4.94 -7.21
CA ALA A 65 -8.45 4.82 -8.37
C ALA A 65 -8.11 5.86 -9.45
N LYS A 66 -7.78 7.09 -9.02
CA LYS A 66 -7.40 8.15 -9.92
C LYS A 66 -6.06 7.84 -10.61
N GLU A 67 -5.09 7.34 -9.86
CA GLU A 67 -3.80 6.93 -10.44
C GLU A 67 -3.99 5.81 -11.45
N ASN A 68 -4.84 4.83 -11.14
CA ASN A 68 -5.16 3.76 -12.06
C ASN A 68 -5.77 4.28 -13.36
N SER A 69 -6.65 5.26 -13.28
CA SER A 69 -7.30 5.79 -14.47
C SER A 69 -6.34 6.58 -15.36
N LEU A 70 -5.22 7.04 -14.81
CA LEU A 70 -4.20 7.76 -15.57
C LEU A 70 -3.17 6.84 -16.20
N THR A 71 -3.17 5.56 -15.88
CA THR A 71 -2.21 4.62 -16.43
C THR A 71 -2.78 3.86 -17.61
N ASP A 72 -3.22 4.58 -18.62
CA ASP A 72 -3.47 4.01 -19.95
C ASP A 72 -4.30 2.74 -20.01
N GLY A 73 -5.22 2.57 -19.13
CA GLY A 73 -6.17 1.46 -19.17
C GLY A 73 -5.57 0.08 -18.95
N THR A 74 -4.32 0.00 -18.55
CA THR A 74 -3.71 -1.27 -18.31
C THR A 74 -3.81 -1.62 -16.85
N MET A 75 -4.78 -1.66 -16.08
CA MET A 75 -4.75 -1.94 -14.82
C MET A 75 -5.33 -2.61 -14.25
N GLN A 76 -5.71 -2.89 -13.50
CA GLN A 76 -5.04 -2.84 -12.62
C GLN A 76 -5.61 -3.16 -11.33
N GLU A 77 -4.89 -3.55 -10.39
CA GLU A 77 -5.30 -3.73 -9.01
C GLU A 77 -4.72 -2.64 -8.14
N ALA A 78 -5.49 -2.22 -7.15
CA ALA A 78 -5.05 -1.29 -6.13
C ALA A 78 -5.45 -1.83 -4.77
N GLY A 79 -4.62 -1.60 -3.76
CA GLY A 79 -4.94 -1.96 -2.40
C GLY A 79 -4.41 -0.92 -1.44
N VAL A 80 -5.20 -0.63 -0.41
CA VAL A 80 -4.81 0.30 0.65
C VAL A 80 -4.86 -0.45 1.97
N GLY A 81 -3.79 -0.33 2.75
CA GLY A 81 -3.71 -0.91 4.07
C GLY A 81 -3.30 0.13 5.09
N ILE A 82 -3.95 0.15 6.23
CA ILE A 82 -3.67 1.12 7.28
C ILE A 82 -3.47 0.38 8.59
N SER A 83 -2.43 0.78 9.32
CA SER A 83 -2.19 0.32 10.68
C SER A 83 -1.90 1.53 11.57
N ALA A 84 -2.32 1.47 12.82
CA ALA A 84 -2.16 2.58 13.74
C ALA A 84 -1.08 2.30 14.78
N LYS A 85 -0.28 3.32 15.08
CA LYS A 85 0.68 3.28 16.18
C LYS A 85 0.57 4.59 16.93
N SER A 86 0.18 4.52 18.19
CA SER A 86 -0.18 5.70 18.95
C SER A 86 -1.33 6.42 18.26
N LYS A 87 -1.18 7.67 17.88
CA LYS A 87 -2.20 8.42 17.17
C LYS A 87 -1.89 8.59 15.69
N GLU A 88 -0.83 7.93 15.21
CA GLU A 88 -0.45 8.02 13.81
C GLU A 88 -0.94 6.82 13.03
N LEU A 89 -1.43 7.08 11.83
CA LEU A 89 -1.82 6.05 10.89
C LEU A 89 -0.72 5.87 9.86
N TYR A 90 -0.28 4.63 9.70
CA TYR A 90 0.67 4.24 8.67
C TYR A 90 -0.11 3.68 7.51
N VAL A 91 0.03 4.30 6.35
CA VAL A 91 -0.74 3.97 5.16
C VAL A 91 0.19 3.39 4.12
N THR A 92 -0.22 2.28 3.51
CA THR A 92 0.46 1.70 2.36
C THR A 92 -0.54 1.59 1.22
N VAL A 93 -0.16 2.06 0.05
CA VAL A 93 -0.97 1.93 -1.17
C VAL A 93 -0.15 1.16 -2.19
N ASP A 94 -0.66 0.01 -2.60
CA ASP A 94 -0.02 -0.82 -3.62
C ASP A 94 -0.84 -0.80 -4.90
N LEU A 95 -0.16 -0.65 -6.01
CA LEU A 95 -0.75 -0.69 -7.34
C LEU A 95 0.02 -1.68 -8.18
N CYS A 96 -0.67 -2.46 -8.99
CA CYS A 96 0.00 -3.29 -9.99
C CYS A 96 -0.84 -3.37 -11.26
N GLY A 97 -0.17 -3.56 -12.39
CA GLY A 97 -0.81 -3.61 -13.69
C GLY A 97 -0.15 -4.58 -14.65
N GLN A 98 -0.90 -4.94 -15.68
CA GLN A 98 -0.43 -5.84 -16.74
C GLN A 98 0.32 -5.10 -17.83
#